data_23b3be4334108ba1e30896845a17d84e
#
_entry.id   23b3be4334108ba1e30896845a17d84e
#
_cell.length_a   1.000
_cell.length_b   1.000
_cell.length_c   1.000
_cell.angle_alpha   90.00
_cell.angle_beta   90.00
_cell.angle_gamma   90.00
#
_symmetry.space_group_name_H-M   'P 1'
#
loop_
_entity.id
_entity.type
_entity.pdbx_description
1 polymer ?
#
loop_
_entity_poly.entity_id
_entity_poly.type
_entity_poly.pdbx_seq_one_letter_code
_entity_poly.pdbx_strand_id
1 'polypeptide(L)'
;MLKVNSDYCKLPGSYLFSEIARIVRDFTAARPDVEIIRMGIGDVTQPLCAPAVRAIHDAADKLSRAETFRGYGPEQGHSFLREAIAEGDYRSRGIDVSPDEIFISDGAKSDIGNIGDIISADARVAVTDPVYPVYVDTSVMAGRAGTLGADGCWSRLVYLPVTEANGFVPPLPEGKVDVIYLCYPNNPTGTVLTREQLKPWVDYCRRHGSLLL
;
A
#
# COMPACT_ATOMS: atom_id res chain seq x y z
N MET A 1 -2.82 32.97 12.65
CA MET A 1 -3.43 31.64 12.87
C MET A 1 -2.82 30.67 11.87
N LEU A 2 -2.41 29.49 12.29
CA LEU A 2 -1.86 28.45 11.41
C LEU A 2 -2.94 28.00 10.40
N LYS A 3 -2.58 27.93 9.12
CA LYS A 3 -3.42 27.32 8.08
C LYS A 3 -3.09 25.84 8.01
N VAL A 4 -4.06 24.99 8.28
CA VAL A 4 -3.94 23.53 8.17
C VAL A 4 -4.54 23.04 6.85
N ASN A 5 -4.10 21.89 6.37
CA ASN A 5 -4.71 21.24 5.21
C ASN A 5 -6.11 20.75 5.60
N SER A 6 -7.15 21.42 5.06
CA SER A 6 -8.55 21.10 5.35
C SER A 6 -9.02 19.76 4.77
N ASP A 7 -8.27 19.17 3.83
CA ASP A 7 -8.62 17.88 3.23
C ASP A 7 -8.56 16.74 4.25
N TYR A 8 -7.71 16.88 5.29
CA TYR A 8 -7.69 15.93 6.41
C TYR A 8 -9.01 15.91 7.19
N CYS A 9 -9.76 17.01 7.22
CA CYS A 9 -11.06 17.07 7.89
C CYS A 9 -12.17 16.34 7.12
N LYS A 10 -11.92 15.93 5.88
CA LYS A 10 -12.85 15.15 5.06
C LYS A 10 -12.83 13.66 5.40
N LEU A 11 -11.73 13.19 5.99
CA LEU A 11 -11.62 11.78 6.41
C LEU A 11 -12.57 11.47 7.56
N PRO A 12 -13.06 10.22 7.67
CA PRO A 12 -13.83 9.78 8.84
C PRO A 12 -13.06 10.06 10.14
N GLY A 13 -13.75 10.53 11.17
CA GLY A 13 -13.13 10.87 12.46
C GLY A 13 -12.57 9.68 13.24
N SER A 14 -12.83 8.46 12.78
CA SER A 14 -12.29 7.22 13.34
C SER A 14 -11.76 6.32 12.21
N TYR A 15 -10.53 5.83 12.40
CA TYR A 15 -9.97 4.84 11.50
C TYR A 15 -10.66 3.48 11.73
N LEU A 16 -11.00 2.78 10.65
CA LEU A 16 -11.78 1.53 10.67
C LEU A 16 -11.32 0.53 11.74
N PHE A 17 -10.02 0.31 11.85
CA PHE A 17 -9.48 -0.66 12.83
C PHE A 17 -9.64 -0.20 14.29
N SER A 18 -9.60 1.08 14.56
CA SER A 18 -9.86 1.63 15.89
C SER A 18 -11.31 1.44 16.29
N GLU A 19 -12.23 1.61 15.35
CA GLU A 19 -13.67 1.37 15.59
C GLU A 19 -13.96 -0.11 15.80
N ILE A 20 -13.39 -1.00 15.00
CA ILE A 20 -13.52 -2.46 15.20
C ILE A 20 -12.96 -2.86 16.57
N ALA A 21 -11.79 -2.34 16.96
CA ALA A 21 -11.22 -2.63 18.28
C ALA A 21 -12.13 -2.16 19.42
N ARG A 22 -12.79 -1.00 19.28
CA ARG A 22 -13.78 -0.50 20.24
C ARG A 22 -14.99 -1.44 20.31
N ILE A 23 -15.57 -1.80 19.19
CA ILE A 23 -16.75 -2.72 19.12
C ILE A 23 -16.42 -4.06 19.77
N VAL A 24 -15.26 -4.64 19.45
CA VAL A 24 -14.81 -5.91 20.04
C VAL A 24 -14.67 -5.80 21.55
N ARG A 25 -14.04 -4.74 22.03
CA ARG A 25 -13.87 -4.51 23.48
C ARG A 25 -15.22 -4.38 24.20
N ASP A 26 -16.12 -3.57 23.65
CA ASP A 26 -17.45 -3.33 24.21
C ASP A 26 -18.28 -4.62 24.22
N PHE A 27 -18.23 -5.41 23.14
CA PHE A 27 -18.88 -6.72 23.07
C PHE A 27 -18.32 -7.70 24.08
N THR A 28 -16.98 -7.80 24.21
CA THR A 28 -16.34 -8.69 25.18
C THR A 28 -16.72 -8.33 26.61
N ALA A 29 -16.84 -7.02 26.92
CA ALA A 29 -17.27 -6.58 28.23
C ALA A 29 -18.75 -6.92 28.52
N ALA A 30 -19.61 -6.82 27.50
CA ALA A 30 -21.02 -7.14 27.62
C ALA A 30 -21.32 -8.66 27.62
N ARG A 31 -20.47 -9.44 27.00
CA ARG A 31 -20.63 -10.91 26.84
C ARG A 31 -19.32 -11.66 27.16
N PRO A 32 -18.91 -11.70 28.43
CA PRO A 32 -17.66 -12.35 28.84
C PRO A 32 -17.71 -13.90 28.72
N ASP A 33 -18.90 -14.45 28.53
CA ASP A 33 -19.18 -15.87 28.33
C ASP A 33 -18.96 -16.34 26.87
N VAL A 34 -18.76 -15.39 25.93
CA VAL A 34 -18.63 -15.70 24.49
C VAL A 34 -17.18 -15.57 24.05
N GLU A 35 -16.66 -16.62 23.44
CA GLU A 35 -15.37 -16.59 22.76
C GLU A 35 -15.52 -15.88 21.39
N ILE A 36 -14.66 -14.88 21.13
CA ILE A 36 -14.65 -14.15 19.87
C ILE A 36 -13.62 -14.77 18.93
N ILE A 37 -14.07 -15.28 17.79
CA ILE A 37 -13.21 -15.70 16.68
C ILE A 37 -12.88 -14.48 15.84
N ARG A 38 -11.62 -14.03 15.87
CA ARG A 38 -11.16 -12.83 15.16
C ARG A 38 -10.79 -13.18 13.71
N MET A 39 -11.61 -12.75 12.76
CA MET A 39 -11.41 -12.98 11.32
C MET A 39 -11.30 -11.68 10.51
N GLY A 40 -11.25 -10.53 11.17
CA GLY A 40 -11.38 -9.22 10.51
C GLY A 40 -10.06 -8.60 10.07
N ILE A 41 -8.93 -9.04 10.60
CA ILE A 41 -7.61 -8.48 10.27
C ILE A 41 -6.67 -9.65 9.98
N GLY A 42 -6.09 -9.64 8.77
CA GLY A 42 -4.96 -10.51 8.47
C GLY A 42 -3.73 -10.04 9.24
N ASP A 43 -3.16 -10.90 10.05
CA ASP A 43 -1.96 -10.61 10.83
C ASP A 43 -0.90 -11.69 10.60
N VAL A 44 0.34 -11.36 10.94
CA VAL A 44 1.44 -12.30 10.90
C VAL A 44 1.24 -13.33 12.02
N THR A 45 1.05 -14.59 11.63
CA THR A 45 0.75 -15.68 12.57
C THR A 45 1.97 -16.53 12.94
N GLN A 46 3.09 -16.33 12.24
CA GLN A 46 4.31 -17.09 12.44
C GLN A 46 5.44 -16.20 12.96
N PRO A 47 6.28 -16.71 13.88
CA PRO A 47 7.46 -15.99 14.33
C PRO A 47 8.46 -15.79 13.18
N LEU A 48 9.39 -14.86 13.38
CA LEU A 48 10.49 -14.67 12.44
C LEU A 48 11.30 -15.97 12.27
N CYS A 49 11.72 -16.25 11.07
CA CYS A 49 12.60 -17.38 10.80
C CYS A 49 14.00 -17.19 11.43
N ALA A 50 14.66 -18.27 11.77
CA ALA A 50 15.96 -18.23 12.44
C ALA A 50 17.04 -17.40 11.68
N PRO A 51 17.12 -17.41 10.34
CA PRO A 51 18.05 -16.53 9.61
C PRO A 51 17.77 -15.04 9.82
N ALA A 52 16.50 -14.61 9.85
CA ALA A 52 16.14 -13.22 10.08
C ALA A 52 16.52 -12.77 11.51
N VAL A 53 16.25 -13.61 12.52
CA VAL A 53 16.63 -13.34 13.91
C VAL A 53 18.15 -13.20 14.03
N ARG A 54 18.94 -14.11 13.44
CA ARG A 54 20.41 -14.00 13.45
C ARG A 54 20.89 -12.70 12.79
N ALA A 55 20.33 -12.34 11.64
CA ALA A 55 20.69 -11.10 10.94
C ALA A 55 20.43 -9.84 11.79
N ILE A 56 19.34 -9.83 12.56
CA ILE A 56 19.04 -8.73 13.51
C ILE A 56 20.09 -8.67 14.62
N HIS A 57 20.45 -9.81 15.22
CA HIS A 57 21.50 -9.87 16.23
C HIS A 57 22.86 -9.38 15.68
N ASP A 58 23.25 -9.88 14.50
CA ASP A 58 24.50 -9.47 13.83
C ASP A 58 24.52 -7.98 13.52
N ALA A 59 23.38 -7.40 13.12
CA ALA A 59 23.25 -5.98 12.86
C ALA A 59 23.40 -5.15 14.15
N ALA A 60 22.79 -5.58 15.25
CA ALA A 60 22.91 -4.93 16.56
C ALA A 60 24.37 -4.97 17.05
N ASP A 61 25.06 -6.11 16.94
CA ASP A 61 26.46 -6.26 17.28
C ASP A 61 27.38 -5.33 16.46
N LYS A 62 27.10 -5.17 15.15
CA LYS A 62 27.82 -4.23 14.29
C LYS A 62 27.60 -2.78 14.71
N LEU A 63 26.41 -2.41 15.13
CA LEU A 63 26.11 -1.05 15.61
C LEU A 63 26.78 -0.73 16.95
N SER A 64 27.15 -1.73 17.76
CA SER A 64 27.78 -1.56 19.06
C SER A 64 29.30 -1.27 18.99
N ARG A 65 29.92 -1.41 17.82
CA ARG A 65 31.38 -1.29 17.66
C ARG A 65 31.70 -0.07 16.79
N ALA A 66 32.70 0.70 17.22
CA ALA A 66 33.12 1.93 16.50
C ALA A 66 33.52 1.65 15.04
N GLU A 67 34.16 0.51 14.78
CA GLU A 67 34.68 0.13 13.45
C GLU A 67 33.56 -0.23 12.46
N THR A 68 32.41 -0.67 12.97
CA THR A 68 31.29 -1.13 12.13
C THR A 68 30.03 -0.30 12.33
N PHE A 69 30.05 0.64 13.27
CA PHE A 69 28.96 1.59 13.46
C PHE A 69 28.66 2.36 12.17
N ARG A 70 27.38 2.50 11.87
CA ARG A 70 26.90 3.27 10.73
C ARG A 70 25.97 4.37 11.24
N GLY A 71 26.30 5.62 10.93
CA GLY A 71 25.43 6.77 11.16
C GLY A 71 24.34 6.86 10.10
N TYR A 72 24.11 8.08 9.58
CA TYR A 72 23.19 8.26 8.47
C TYR A 72 23.61 7.43 7.25
N GLY A 73 22.67 6.62 6.75
CA GLY A 73 22.85 5.88 5.50
C GLY A 73 22.66 6.76 4.26
N PRO A 74 22.94 6.22 3.06
CA PRO A 74 22.55 6.86 1.82
C PRO A 74 21.03 7.05 1.74
N GLU A 75 20.55 8.12 1.13
CA GLU A 75 19.13 8.46 1.00
C GLU A 75 18.29 7.36 0.34
N GLN A 76 18.86 6.66 -0.65
CA GLN A 76 18.21 5.53 -1.31
C GLN A 76 18.26 4.20 -0.50
N GLY A 77 19.02 4.17 0.58
CA GLY A 77 19.34 2.95 1.32
C GLY A 77 20.72 2.38 0.98
N HIS A 78 21.21 1.49 1.82
CA HIS A 78 22.55 0.90 1.65
C HIS A 78 22.69 0.10 0.36
N SER A 79 23.83 0.27 -0.34
CA SER A 79 24.10 -0.39 -1.63
C SER A 79 24.00 -1.90 -1.54
N PHE A 80 24.56 -2.51 -0.49
CA PHE A 80 24.51 -3.97 -0.33
C PHE A 80 23.08 -4.55 -0.33
N LEU A 81 22.09 -3.80 0.22
CA LEU A 81 20.70 -4.23 0.22
C LEU A 81 20.05 -4.02 -1.15
N ARG A 82 20.31 -2.86 -1.78
CA ARG A 82 19.79 -2.56 -3.13
C ARG A 82 20.34 -3.55 -4.17
N GLU A 83 21.62 -3.89 -4.08
CA GLU A 83 22.28 -4.90 -4.92
C GLU A 83 21.68 -6.30 -4.69
N ALA A 84 21.44 -6.68 -3.42
CA ALA A 84 20.83 -7.96 -3.08
C ALA A 84 19.39 -8.08 -3.61
N ILE A 85 18.61 -7.00 -3.56
CA ILE A 85 17.26 -6.94 -4.12
C ILE A 85 17.32 -7.02 -5.65
N ALA A 86 18.19 -6.23 -6.30
CA ALA A 86 18.34 -6.27 -7.76
C ALA A 86 18.69 -7.68 -8.26
N GLU A 87 19.59 -8.37 -7.57
CA GLU A 87 20.00 -9.74 -7.94
C GLU A 87 18.92 -10.77 -7.59
N GLY A 88 18.44 -10.78 -6.33
CA GLY A 88 17.57 -11.82 -5.82
C GLY A 88 16.13 -11.73 -6.29
N ASP A 89 15.58 -10.52 -6.41
CA ASP A 89 14.15 -10.33 -6.74
C ASP A 89 13.91 -10.06 -8.22
N TYR A 90 14.89 -9.49 -8.94
CA TYR A 90 14.72 -9.09 -10.33
C TYR A 90 15.56 -9.92 -11.28
N ARG A 91 16.89 -9.88 -11.18
CA ARG A 91 17.78 -10.55 -12.13
C ARG A 91 17.62 -12.07 -12.13
N SER A 92 17.38 -12.67 -10.97
CA SER A 92 17.06 -14.10 -10.85
C SER A 92 15.81 -14.51 -11.65
N ARG A 93 14.94 -13.56 -11.99
CA ARG A 93 13.72 -13.74 -12.78
C ARG A 93 13.86 -13.22 -14.22
N GLY A 94 15.07 -12.88 -14.66
CA GLY A 94 15.34 -12.36 -15.99
C GLY A 94 14.93 -10.90 -16.21
N ILE A 95 14.74 -10.13 -15.12
CA ILE A 95 14.39 -8.71 -15.17
C ILE A 95 15.64 -7.91 -14.79
N ASP A 96 16.08 -7.01 -15.66
CA ASP A 96 17.22 -6.15 -15.40
C ASP A 96 16.73 -4.85 -14.77
N VAL A 97 17.03 -4.70 -13.47
CA VAL A 97 16.79 -3.49 -12.68
C VAL A 97 18.12 -3.07 -12.05
N SER A 98 18.49 -1.82 -12.27
CA SER A 98 19.69 -1.26 -11.64
C SER A 98 19.47 -1.08 -10.13
N PRO A 99 20.46 -1.34 -9.27
CA PRO A 99 20.39 -0.96 -7.86
C PRO A 99 20.05 0.52 -7.63
N ASP A 100 20.35 1.40 -8.61
CA ASP A 100 20.04 2.83 -8.53
C ASP A 100 18.55 3.15 -8.80
N GLU A 101 17.77 2.18 -9.27
CA GLU A 101 16.33 2.27 -9.41
C GLU A 101 15.59 1.77 -8.17
N ILE A 102 16.32 1.34 -7.12
CA ILE A 102 15.77 0.76 -5.89
C ILE A 102 15.93 1.77 -4.75
N PHE A 103 14.82 2.08 -4.09
CA PHE A 103 14.73 2.93 -2.91
C PHE A 103 14.22 2.11 -1.74
N ILE A 104 14.93 2.17 -0.61
CA ILE A 104 14.58 1.45 0.61
C ILE A 104 13.77 2.36 1.53
N SER A 105 12.62 1.87 1.94
CA SER A 105 11.75 2.56 2.89
C SER A 105 11.39 1.64 4.07
N ASP A 106 10.56 2.14 4.97
CA ASP A 106 9.99 1.38 6.09
C ASP A 106 8.71 0.62 5.74
N GLY A 107 8.33 0.61 4.47
CA GLY A 107 7.24 -0.19 3.94
C GLY A 107 6.34 0.52 2.92
N ALA A 108 5.60 -0.27 2.16
CA ALA A 108 4.76 0.19 1.05
C ALA A 108 3.75 1.29 1.42
N LYS A 109 3.28 1.32 2.66
CA LYS A 109 2.34 2.36 3.12
C LYS A 109 2.99 3.75 3.13
N SER A 110 4.23 3.84 3.58
CA SER A 110 5.02 5.09 3.54
C SER A 110 5.32 5.50 2.11
N ASP A 111 5.66 4.54 1.24
CA ASP A 111 5.93 4.81 -0.17
C ASP A 111 4.69 5.37 -0.89
N ILE A 112 3.51 4.79 -0.62
CA ILE A 112 2.23 5.25 -1.18
C ILE A 112 1.90 6.67 -0.69
N GLY A 113 2.20 6.99 0.55
CA GLY A 113 2.05 8.34 1.08
C GLY A 113 2.98 9.33 0.39
N ASN A 114 4.28 8.99 0.36
CA ASN A 114 5.34 9.88 -0.12
C ASN A 114 5.29 10.10 -1.64
N ILE A 115 5.01 9.06 -2.44
CA ILE A 115 4.91 9.23 -3.89
C ILE A 115 3.80 10.21 -4.29
N GLY A 116 2.81 10.37 -3.41
CA GLY A 116 1.76 11.35 -3.58
C GLY A 116 2.26 12.79 -3.70
N ASP A 117 3.40 13.12 -3.12
CA ASP A 117 3.96 14.49 -3.13
C ASP A 117 4.45 14.93 -4.52
N ILE A 118 4.87 13.97 -5.36
CA ILE A 118 5.29 14.25 -6.74
C ILE A 118 4.15 14.19 -7.76
N ILE A 119 2.94 13.82 -7.32
CA ILE A 119 1.76 13.69 -8.18
C ILE A 119 0.90 14.95 -8.03
N SER A 120 0.50 15.55 -9.14
CA SER A 120 -0.35 16.76 -9.14
C SER A 120 -1.68 16.55 -8.39
N ALA A 121 -2.18 17.61 -7.75
CA ALA A 121 -3.46 17.59 -7.02
C ALA A 121 -4.69 17.41 -7.94
N ASP A 122 -4.57 17.65 -9.23
CA ASP A 122 -5.62 17.44 -10.23
C ASP A 122 -5.52 16.08 -10.94
N ALA A 123 -4.50 15.26 -10.62
CA ALA A 123 -4.37 13.92 -11.18
C ALA A 123 -5.59 13.04 -10.90
N ARG A 124 -6.07 12.32 -11.92
CA ARG A 124 -7.13 11.32 -11.78
C ARG A 124 -6.54 10.01 -11.29
N VAL A 125 -7.07 9.52 -10.20
CA VAL A 125 -6.62 8.28 -9.55
C VAL A 125 -7.67 7.21 -9.68
N ALA A 126 -7.27 6.01 -10.12
CA ALA A 126 -8.11 4.82 -10.13
C ALA A 126 -7.67 3.83 -9.05
N VAL A 127 -8.66 3.24 -8.38
CA VAL A 127 -8.50 2.21 -7.36
C VAL A 127 -9.46 1.07 -7.62
N THR A 128 -9.11 -0.14 -7.24
CA THR A 128 -10.07 -1.26 -7.21
C THR A 128 -11.10 -1.05 -6.10
N ASP A 129 -12.26 -1.67 -6.22
CA ASP A 129 -13.31 -1.63 -5.20
C ASP A 129 -13.86 -3.06 -4.98
N PRO A 130 -13.66 -3.64 -3.77
CA PRO A 130 -13.00 -3.08 -2.59
C PRO A 130 -11.47 -2.98 -2.72
N VAL A 131 -10.87 -2.07 -1.93
CA VAL A 131 -9.43 -1.83 -1.89
C VAL A 131 -8.96 -1.52 -0.47
N TYR A 132 -7.66 -1.65 -0.23
CA TYR A 132 -7.05 -1.19 1.02
C TYR A 132 -7.24 0.33 1.17
N PRO A 133 -7.81 0.82 2.29
CA PRO A 133 -8.27 2.21 2.43
C PRO A 133 -7.19 3.27 2.17
N VAL A 134 -5.92 2.94 2.41
CA VAL A 134 -4.81 3.89 2.29
C VAL A 134 -4.71 4.54 0.91
N TYR A 135 -5.03 3.84 -0.17
CA TYR A 135 -5.01 4.42 -1.53
C TYR A 135 -6.05 5.53 -1.71
N VAL A 136 -7.20 5.36 -1.05
CA VAL A 136 -8.26 6.37 -1.02
C VAL A 136 -7.87 7.51 -0.07
N ASP A 137 -7.48 7.18 1.16
CA ASP A 137 -7.18 8.15 2.21
C ASP A 137 -6.04 9.09 1.81
N THR A 138 -4.95 8.58 1.22
CA THR A 138 -3.85 9.41 0.73
C THR A 138 -4.28 10.33 -0.40
N SER A 139 -5.19 9.89 -1.27
CA SER A 139 -5.77 10.73 -2.32
C SER A 139 -6.66 11.84 -1.74
N VAL A 140 -7.41 11.54 -0.68
CA VAL A 140 -8.21 12.55 0.05
C VAL A 140 -7.30 13.57 0.72
N MET A 141 -6.31 13.14 1.48
CA MET A 141 -5.36 14.02 2.17
C MET A 141 -4.61 14.95 1.22
N ALA A 142 -4.34 14.49 0.00
CA ALA A 142 -3.69 15.26 -1.06
C ALA A 142 -4.66 16.13 -1.87
N GLY A 143 -5.95 16.19 -1.52
CA GLY A 143 -6.95 17.01 -2.22
C GLY A 143 -7.40 16.47 -3.59
N ARG A 144 -7.04 15.23 -3.94
CA ARG A 144 -7.35 14.60 -5.24
C ARG A 144 -8.74 14.00 -5.33
N ALA A 145 -9.34 13.66 -4.18
CA ALA A 145 -10.54 12.84 -4.14
C ALA A 145 -11.86 13.58 -4.42
N GLY A 146 -11.88 14.91 -4.28
CA GLY A 146 -13.12 15.69 -4.47
C GLY A 146 -14.02 15.68 -3.23
N THR A 147 -15.31 15.39 -3.42
CA THR A 147 -16.34 15.33 -2.38
C THR A 147 -16.83 13.89 -2.18
N LEU A 148 -17.15 13.54 -0.93
CA LEU A 148 -17.74 12.23 -0.63
C LEU A 148 -19.21 12.22 -1.03
N GLY A 149 -19.61 11.25 -1.84
CA GLY A 149 -21.00 11.02 -2.25
C GLY A 149 -21.80 10.26 -1.18
N ALA A 150 -23.11 10.25 -1.35
CA ALA A 150 -24.02 9.48 -0.50
C ALA A 150 -23.85 7.95 -0.65
N ASP A 151 -23.25 7.52 -1.74
CA ASP A 151 -22.86 6.13 -2.05
C ASP A 151 -21.55 5.70 -1.37
N GLY A 152 -20.89 6.60 -0.65
CA GLY A 152 -19.61 6.37 -0.01
C GLY A 152 -18.39 6.49 -0.94
N CYS A 153 -18.60 6.90 -2.20
CA CYS A 153 -17.55 7.08 -3.18
C CYS A 153 -17.10 8.55 -3.27
N TRP A 154 -15.82 8.77 -3.51
CA TRP A 154 -15.27 10.10 -3.73
C TRP A 154 -15.40 10.50 -5.20
N SER A 155 -15.95 11.69 -5.47
CA SER A 155 -16.40 12.12 -6.80
C SER A 155 -15.31 12.24 -7.86
N ARG A 156 -14.03 12.34 -7.46
CA ARG A 156 -12.89 12.46 -8.39
C ARG A 156 -12.06 11.18 -8.49
N LEU A 157 -12.33 10.17 -7.66
CA LEU A 157 -11.69 8.86 -7.79
C LEU A 157 -12.47 7.98 -8.77
N VAL A 158 -11.73 7.14 -9.49
CA VAL A 158 -12.29 6.14 -10.39
C VAL A 158 -12.26 4.79 -9.67
N TYR A 159 -13.43 4.28 -9.34
CA TYR A 159 -13.57 2.99 -8.67
C TYR A 159 -13.76 1.89 -9.72
N LEU A 160 -12.95 0.85 -9.62
CA LEU A 160 -12.93 -0.28 -10.54
C LEU A 160 -13.49 -1.50 -9.81
N PRO A 161 -14.72 -1.92 -10.07
CA PRO A 161 -15.37 -2.97 -9.29
C PRO A 161 -14.65 -4.31 -9.42
N VAL A 162 -14.45 -4.98 -8.29
CA VAL A 162 -13.85 -6.32 -8.16
C VAL A 162 -14.88 -7.20 -7.47
N THR A 163 -15.71 -7.87 -8.24
CA THR A 163 -16.90 -8.59 -7.77
C THR A 163 -16.92 -10.02 -8.32
N GLU A 164 -17.76 -10.86 -7.72
CA GLU A 164 -18.01 -12.20 -8.24
C GLU A 164 -18.54 -12.16 -9.70
N ALA A 165 -19.39 -11.18 -10.02
CA ALA A 165 -20.00 -11.04 -11.35
C ALA A 165 -18.98 -10.83 -12.47
N ASN A 166 -17.81 -10.21 -12.17
CA ASN A 166 -16.72 -10.04 -13.13
C ASN A 166 -15.54 -10.98 -12.88
N GLY A 167 -15.74 -12.04 -12.08
CA GLY A 167 -14.69 -13.01 -11.73
C GLY A 167 -13.53 -12.39 -10.94
N PHE A 168 -13.79 -11.31 -10.21
CA PHE A 168 -12.82 -10.53 -9.46
C PHE A 168 -11.70 -9.91 -10.32
N VAL A 169 -11.97 -9.72 -11.61
CA VAL A 169 -11.05 -9.03 -12.54
C VAL A 169 -11.59 -7.62 -12.80
N PRO A 170 -10.92 -6.56 -12.30
CA PRO A 170 -11.39 -5.20 -12.50
C PRO A 170 -11.36 -4.82 -13.99
N PRO A 171 -12.35 -4.05 -14.48
CA PRO A 171 -12.31 -3.49 -15.83
C PRO A 171 -11.22 -2.42 -15.92
N LEU A 172 -10.69 -2.21 -17.13
CA LEU A 172 -9.85 -1.04 -17.39
C LEU A 172 -10.65 0.25 -17.22
N PRO A 173 -10.03 1.34 -16.74
CA PRO A 173 -10.72 2.62 -16.61
C PRO A 173 -11.23 3.14 -17.96
N GLU A 174 -12.41 3.77 -17.96
CA GLU A 174 -12.87 4.52 -19.09
C GLU A 174 -12.12 5.85 -19.23
N GLY A 175 -11.59 6.12 -20.42
CA GLY A 175 -10.78 7.31 -20.70
C GLY A 175 -9.42 7.27 -20.00
N LYS A 176 -8.78 8.43 -19.84
CA LYS A 176 -7.47 8.55 -19.21
C LYS A 176 -7.59 8.70 -17.70
N VAL A 177 -6.79 7.94 -16.96
CA VAL A 177 -6.43 8.19 -15.56
C VAL A 177 -4.91 8.35 -15.46
N ASP A 178 -4.43 9.08 -14.46
CA ASP A 178 -3.00 9.39 -14.33
C ASP A 178 -2.29 8.38 -13.44
N VAL A 179 -2.96 7.88 -12.40
CA VAL A 179 -2.42 6.90 -11.46
C VAL A 179 -3.41 5.76 -11.27
N ILE A 180 -2.91 4.54 -11.27
CA ILE A 180 -3.69 3.33 -11.02
C ILE A 180 -3.02 2.54 -9.90
N TYR A 181 -3.76 2.25 -8.84
CA TYR A 181 -3.33 1.36 -7.77
C TYR A 181 -3.89 -0.04 -8.00
N LEU A 182 -2.99 -1.03 -8.15
CA LEU A 182 -3.33 -2.46 -8.17
C LEU A 182 -2.61 -3.16 -7.04
N CYS A 183 -3.36 -3.71 -6.10
CA CYS A 183 -2.83 -4.47 -4.98
C CYS A 183 -3.10 -5.96 -5.20
N TYR A 184 -2.05 -6.76 -5.37
CA TYR A 184 -2.22 -8.21 -5.53
C TYR A 184 -1.15 -8.99 -4.75
N PRO A 185 -1.54 -10.00 -3.95
CA PRO A 185 -2.94 -10.34 -3.63
C PRO A 185 -3.72 -9.16 -3.09
N ASN A 186 -4.98 -8.98 -3.55
CA ASN A 186 -5.77 -7.80 -3.19
C ASN A 186 -6.11 -7.80 -1.70
N ASN A 187 -5.93 -6.68 -1.05
CA ASN A 187 -6.47 -6.42 0.27
C ASN A 187 -7.77 -5.59 0.11
N PRO A 188 -8.98 -6.13 0.49
CA PRO A 188 -9.19 -7.22 1.45
C PRO A 188 -9.56 -8.59 0.85
N THR A 189 -9.75 -8.73 -0.47
CA THR A 189 -10.38 -9.91 -1.06
C THR A 189 -9.46 -11.14 -1.18
N GLY A 190 -8.14 -10.96 -1.13
CA GLY A 190 -7.16 -12.03 -1.34
C GLY A 190 -7.06 -12.52 -2.78
N THR A 191 -7.79 -11.91 -3.72
CA THR A 191 -7.79 -12.30 -5.13
C THR A 191 -6.49 -11.89 -5.82
N VAL A 192 -6.14 -12.58 -6.89
CA VAL A 192 -4.95 -12.35 -7.70
C VAL A 192 -5.32 -12.22 -9.17
N LEU A 193 -4.47 -11.56 -9.95
CA LEU A 193 -4.55 -11.56 -11.41
C LEU A 193 -3.45 -12.45 -12.00
N THR A 194 -3.77 -13.13 -13.09
CA THR A 194 -2.75 -13.84 -13.89
C THR A 194 -1.93 -12.83 -14.70
N ARG A 195 -0.82 -13.31 -15.26
CA ARG A 195 0.02 -12.48 -16.14
C ARG A 195 -0.76 -11.97 -17.36
N GLU A 196 -1.63 -12.81 -17.92
CA GLU A 196 -2.49 -12.49 -19.05
C GLU A 196 -3.49 -11.39 -18.70
N GLN A 197 -4.03 -11.42 -17.47
CA GLN A 197 -4.95 -10.40 -16.96
C GLN A 197 -4.24 -9.09 -16.60
N LEU A 198 -2.95 -9.13 -16.22
CA LEU A 198 -2.14 -7.92 -15.94
C LEU A 198 -1.65 -7.23 -17.21
N LYS A 199 -1.44 -7.96 -18.31
CA LYS A 199 -0.92 -7.38 -19.54
C LYS A 199 -1.74 -6.20 -20.09
N PRO A 200 -3.10 -6.25 -20.15
CA PRO A 200 -3.91 -5.12 -20.59
C PRO A 200 -3.69 -3.83 -19.78
N TRP A 201 -3.36 -3.94 -18.49
CA TRP A 201 -3.05 -2.80 -17.62
C TRP A 201 -1.75 -2.12 -18.02
N VAL A 202 -0.72 -2.90 -18.31
CA VAL A 202 0.56 -2.37 -18.80
C VAL A 202 0.37 -1.69 -20.16
N ASP A 203 -0.39 -2.30 -21.06
CA ASP A 203 -0.69 -1.73 -22.36
C ASP A 203 -1.54 -0.44 -22.26
N TYR A 204 -2.49 -0.41 -21.34
CA TYR A 204 -3.27 0.79 -21.02
C TYR A 204 -2.37 1.92 -20.53
N CYS A 205 -1.52 1.64 -19.53
CA CYS A 205 -0.63 2.65 -18.95
C CYS A 205 0.36 3.22 -19.98
N ARG A 206 0.92 2.37 -20.83
CA ARG A 206 1.79 2.82 -21.93
C ARG A 206 1.08 3.73 -22.91
N ARG A 207 -0.18 3.40 -23.26
CA ARG A 207 -0.99 4.18 -24.20
C ARG A 207 -1.37 5.55 -23.65
N HIS A 208 -1.69 5.62 -22.37
CA HIS A 208 -2.23 6.84 -21.74
C HIS A 208 -1.17 7.65 -20.98
N GLY A 209 0.06 7.13 -20.83
CA GLY A 209 1.09 7.75 -20.00
C GLY A 209 0.72 7.72 -18.51
N SER A 210 0.08 6.64 -18.06
CA SER A 210 -0.38 6.47 -16.67
C SER A 210 0.69 5.78 -15.84
N LEU A 211 0.76 6.14 -14.56
CA LEU A 211 1.58 5.42 -13.57
C LEU A 211 0.77 4.23 -13.03
N LEU A 212 1.35 3.05 -13.05
CA LEU A 212 0.82 1.84 -12.44
C LEU A 212 1.63 1.51 -11.18
N LEU A 213 0.98 1.46 -10.05
CA LEU A 213 1.54 1.16 -8.74
C LEU A 213 0.95 -0.12 -8.14
#